data_6a80604f11b256003a277ff3cceb444b
#
_entry.id   6a80604f11b256003a277ff3cceb444b
#
_cell.length_a   1.000
_cell.length_b   1.000
_cell.length_c   1.000
_cell.angle_alpha   90.00
_cell.angle_beta   90.00
_cell.angle_gamma   90.00
#
_symmetry.space_group_name_H-M   'P 1'
#
loop_
_entity.id
_entity.type
_entity.pdbx_description
1 polymer ?
#
loop_
_entity_poly.entity_id
_entity_poly.type
_entity_poly.pdbx_seq_one_letter_code
_entity_poly.pdbx_strand_id
1 'polypeptide(L)'
;TFSRALSGAKEAMKPEKAAYHLATARYDQVVGLYYAHKYFGPDAKADVQHMVEKMVAVYKKRLETNDWLSKETAKKAVVKLDALGINVGYPDELDPLYEKYLVDETKNLLDNAIEFRRIQIADNFDRYGKPVDRTRWEMPAHQVNAYYNPSFNIIVFPAAILQAPFYSLKQTASENYGGIGAVIAHEISHAFDNNGSQFDEFGNLSNWWTNEDLKHFEGLAQEMIEEFDGLETEAGKCNGKLVVSENIADAGGLSCALEAAKGEEKPDIKGFFLNWARIWCMKSSLERQKLLLAIDVHAPNVLRANVQPKNLQDFYDVFDVHEGDGMWLEPEKRIHIW
;
A
#
# COMPACT_ATOMS: atom_id res chain seq x y z
N THR A 1 -12.18 24.82 12.10
CA THR A 1 -11.24 25.96 11.93
C THR A 1 -9.83 25.48 11.66
N PHE A 2 -9.21 24.67 12.52
CA PHE A 2 -7.85 24.16 12.34
C PHE A 2 -7.74 23.29 11.07
N SER A 3 -8.61 22.30 10.92
CA SER A 3 -8.65 21.43 9.72
C SER A 3 -8.83 22.23 8.41
N ARG A 4 -9.63 23.29 8.43
CA ARG A 4 -9.82 24.18 7.27
C ARG A 4 -8.54 24.95 6.90
N ALA A 5 -7.82 25.43 7.90
CA ALA A 5 -6.54 26.13 7.65
C ALA A 5 -5.50 25.21 7.03
N LEU A 6 -5.41 23.96 7.51
CA LEU A 6 -4.49 22.96 6.94
C LEU A 6 -4.85 22.48 5.53
N SER A 7 -6.14 22.32 5.25
CA SER A 7 -6.62 21.80 3.96
C SER A 7 -6.87 22.86 2.90
N GLY A 8 -6.80 24.16 3.25
CA GLY A 8 -7.17 25.26 2.37
C GLY A 8 -8.67 25.32 2.06
N ALA A 9 -9.52 24.64 2.84
CA ALA A 9 -10.97 24.60 2.59
C ALA A 9 -11.63 25.95 2.87
N LYS A 10 -12.35 26.50 1.90
CA LYS A 10 -13.01 27.81 1.99
C LYS A 10 -14.23 27.80 2.91
N GLU A 11 -14.95 26.67 2.96
CA GLU A 11 -16.19 26.51 3.72
C GLU A 11 -16.10 25.41 4.78
N ALA A 12 -16.93 25.49 5.81
CA ALA A 12 -17.09 24.43 6.78
C ALA A 12 -17.90 23.27 6.17
N MET A 13 -17.64 22.06 6.65
CA MET A 13 -18.42 20.88 6.30
C MET A 13 -19.89 21.08 6.75
N LYS A 14 -20.84 20.68 5.92
CA LYS A 14 -22.26 20.69 6.26
C LYS A 14 -22.53 19.79 7.49
N PRO A 15 -23.44 20.16 8.40
CA PRO A 15 -23.71 19.40 9.62
C PRO A 15 -24.05 17.94 9.38
N GLU A 16 -24.87 17.64 8.35
CA GLU A 16 -25.26 16.27 8.01
C GLU A 16 -24.06 15.42 7.59
N LYS A 17 -23.14 16.03 6.82
CA LYS A 17 -21.90 15.35 6.41
C LYS A 17 -20.96 15.14 7.60
N ALA A 18 -20.90 16.11 8.53
CA ALA A 18 -20.13 15.98 9.76
C ALA A 18 -20.69 14.86 10.65
N ALA A 19 -22.01 14.78 10.81
CA ALA A 19 -22.68 13.72 11.56
C ALA A 19 -22.42 12.33 10.92
N TYR A 20 -22.52 12.24 9.59
CA TYR A 20 -22.17 11.01 8.86
C TYR A 20 -20.72 10.57 9.16
N HIS A 21 -19.74 11.46 9.09
CA HIS A 21 -18.36 11.12 9.39
C HIS A 21 -18.14 10.73 10.85
N LEU A 22 -18.84 11.33 11.78
CA LEU A 22 -18.78 10.95 13.19
C LEU A 22 -19.33 9.55 13.44
N ALA A 23 -20.46 9.22 12.83
CA ALA A 23 -21.08 7.90 12.93
C ALA A 23 -20.21 6.83 12.25
N THR A 24 -19.76 7.07 11.02
CA THR A 24 -18.93 6.11 10.28
C THR A 24 -17.57 5.87 10.92
N ALA A 25 -16.98 6.87 11.58
CA ALA A 25 -15.72 6.69 12.31
C ALA A 25 -15.87 5.84 13.60
N ARG A 26 -17.08 5.59 14.06
CA ARG A 26 -17.35 4.74 15.25
C ARG A 26 -17.79 3.33 14.87
N TYR A 27 -18.52 3.21 13.78
CA TYR A 27 -19.02 1.94 13.23
C TYR A 27 -18.38 1.62 11.87
N ASP A 28 -17.09 1.93 11.76
CA ASP A 28 -16.34 1.87 10.52
C ASP A 28 -16.34 0.47 9.88
N GLN A 29 -16.11 -0.61 10.64
CA GLN A 29 -16.17 -1.97 10.13
C GLN A 29 -17.59 -2.38 9.73
N VAL A 30 -18.62 -1.95 10.48
CA VAL A 30 -20.02 -2.22 10.13
C VAL A 30 -20.38 -1.59 8.79
N VAL A 31 -20.02 -0.30 8.62
CA VAL A 31 -20.22 0.42 7.36
C VAL A 31 -19.38 -0.19 6.24
N GLY A 32 -18.15 -0.62 6.56
CA GLY A 32 -17.25 -1.30 5.64
C GLY A 32 -17.82 -2.60 5.11
N LEU A 33 -18.36 -3.45 5.95
CA LEU A 33 -19.04 -4.70 5.55
C LEU A 33 -20.24 -4.43 4.64
N TYR A 34 -21.11 -3.48 5.02
CA TYR A 34 -22.24 -3.09 4.18
C TYR A 34 -21.78 -2.62 2.79
N TYR A 35 -20.74 -1.76 2.74
CA TYR A 35 -20.12 -1.29 1.51
C TYR A 35 -19.62 -2.45 0.64
N ALA A 36 -18.83 -3.34 1.23
CA ALA A 36 -18.20 -4.44 0.53
C ALA A 36 -19.22 -5.42 -0.07
N HIS A 37 -20.23 -5.82 0.70
CA HIS A 37 -21.29 -6.71 0.24
C HIS A 37 -22.11 -6.08 -0.90
N LYS A 38 -22.29 -4.75 -0.89
CA LYS A 38 -23.08 -4.04 -1.90
C LYS A 38 -22.31 -3.78 -3.19
N TYR A 39 -21.01 -3.49 -3.12
CA TYR A 39 -20.25 -2.92 -4.24
C TYR A 39 -19.09 -3.77 -4.73
N PHE A 40 -18.63 -4.75 -3.95
CA PHE A 40 -17.48 -5.58 -4.31
C PHE A 40 -17.89 -7.04 -4.56
N GLY A 41 -18.35 -7.73 -3.55
CA GLY A 41 -18.88 -9.09 -3.66
C GLY A 41 -17.84 -10.21 -3.66
N PRO A 42 -18.30 -11.48 -3.64
CA PRO A 42 -17.43 -12.65 -3.48
C PRO A 42 -16.59 -12.97 -4.72
N ASP A 43 -17.12 -12.76 -5.93
CA ASP A 43 -16.41 -13.11 -7.17
C ASP A 43 -15.13 -12.24 -7.33
N ALA A 44 -15.27 -10.93 -7.08
CA ALA A 44 -14.13 -10.02 -7.09
C ALA A 44 -13.14 -10.33 -5.96
N LYS A 45 -13.62 -10.74 -4.77
CA LYS A 45 -12.76 -11.19 -3.67
C LYS A 45 -11.90 -12.38 -4.09
N ALA A 46 -12.51 -13.38 -4.73
CA ALA A 46 -11.80 -14.58 -5.20
C ALA A 46 -10.76 -14.27 -6.28
N ASP A 47 -11.11 -13.41 -7.24
CA ASP A 47 -10.21 -13.02 -8.33
C ASP A 47 -8.99 -12.24 -7.80
N VAL A 48 -9.19 -11.26 -6.91
CA VAL A 48 -8.10 -10.52 -6.27
C VAL A 48 -7.25 -11.43 -5.39
N GLN A 49 -7.86 -12.37 -4.65
CA GLN A 49 -7.11 -13.37 -3.88
C GLN A 49 -6.14 -14.15 -4.77
N HIS A 50 -6.61 -14.59 -5.95
CA HIS A 50 -5.75 -15.25 -6.94
C HIS A 50 -4.62 -14.35 -7.47
N MET A 51 -4.88 -13.05 -7.68
CA MET A 51 -3.83 -12.10 -8.04
C MET A 51 -2.77 -11.99 -6.93
N VAL A 52 -3.17 -11.95 -5.66
CA VAL A 52 -2.23 -11.93 -4.52
C VAL A 52 -1.35 -13.18 -4.53
N GLU A 53 -1.92 -14.37 -4.72
CA GLU A 53 -1.18 -15.63 -4.80
C GLU A 53 -0.14 -15.62 -5.94
N LYS A 54 -0.50 -15.08 -7.11
CA LYS A 54 0.44 -14.89 -8.23
C LYS A 54 1.58 -13.93 -7.85
N MET A 55 1.29 -12.80 -7.20
CA MET A 55 2.33 -11.86 -6.78
C MET A 55 3.28 -12.50 -5.76
N VAL A 56 2.75 -13.23 -4.78
CA VAL A 56 3.56 -13.97 -3.80
C VAL A 56 4.47 -14.99 -4.51
N ALA A 57 3.96 -15.71 -5.50
CA ALA A 57 4.75 -16.68 -6.27
C ALA A 57 5.89 -16.01 -7.07
N VAL A 58 5.62 -14.87 -7.72
CA VAL A 58 6.66 -14.09 -8.42
C VAL A 58 7.71 -13.58 -7.44
N TYR A 59 7.30 -13.02 -6.31
CA TYR A 59 8.23 -12.55 -5.28
C TYR A 59 9.11 -13.68 -4.74
N LYS A 60 8.51 -14.82 -4.44
CA LYS A 60 9.24 -16.01 -3.96
C LYS A 60 10.33 -16.42 -4.95
N LYS A 61 9.98 -16.54 -6.22
CA LYS A 61 10.94 -16.87 -7.29
C LYS A 61 12.07 -15.83 -7.36
N ARG A 62 11.76 -14.54 -7.27
CA ARG A 62 12.76 -13.47 -7.28
C ARG A 62 13.71 -13.56 -6.10
N LEU A 63 13.21 -13.77 -4.87
CA LEU A 63 14.04 -13.94 -3.69
C LEU A 63 14.94 -15.17 -3.78
N GLU A 64 14.44 -16.28 -4.33
CA GLU A 64 15.21 -17.53 -4.55
C GLU A 64 16.31 -17.38 -5.61
N THR A 65 16.12 -16.51 -6.60
CA THR A 65 17.04 -16.30 -7.73
C THR A 65 17.76 -14.97 -7.70
N ASN A 66 17.61 -14.21 -6.63
CA ASN A 66 18.26 -12.92 -6.44
C ASN A 66 19.79 -13.09 -6.46
N ASP A 67 20.50 -12.21 -7.16
CA ASP A 67 21.93 -12.34 -7.47
C ASP A 67 22.84 -11.70 -6.39
N TRP A 68 22.30 -10.84 -5.54
CA TRP A 68 23.05 -10.19 -4.48
C TRP A 68 22.74 -10.72 -3.06
N LEU A 69 21.59 -11.37 -2.84
CA LEU A 69 21.26 -11.98 -1.55
C LEU A 69 22.07 -13.27 -1.32
N SER A 70 22.63 -13.41 -0.13
CA SER A 70 23.17 -14.70 0.31
C SER A 70 22.06 -15.74 0.41
N LYS A 71 22.41 -17.02 0.24
CA LYS A 71 21.45 -18.13 0.36
C LYS A 71 20.78 -18.18 1.75
N GLU A 72 21.46 -17.70 2.79
CA GLU A 72 20.93 -17.65 4.14
C GLU A 72 19.81 -16.60 4.24
N THR A 73 20.08 -15.39 3.80
CA THR A 73 19.09 -14.29 3.81
C THR A 73 17.92 -14.59 2.87
N ALA A 74 18.19 -15.06 1.65
CA ALA A 74 17.15 -15.46 0.70
C ALA A 74 16.19 -16.52 1.29
N LYS A 75 16.72 -17.54 1.97
CA LYS A 75 15.91 -18.56 2.64
C LYS A 75 15.01 -17.98 3.73
N LYS A 76 15.53 -17.05 4.55
CA LYS A 76 14.75 -16.40 5.61
C LYS A 76 13.68 -15.48 5.02
N ALA A 77 14.01 -14.76 3.94
CA ALA A 77 13.04 -13.94 3.20
C ALA A 77 11.87 -14.79 2.67
N VAL A 78 12.17 -15.96 2.10
CA VAL A 78 11.13 -16.91 1.63
C VAL A 78 10.27 -17.41 2.80
N VAL A 79 10.87 -17.76 3.95
CA VAL A 79 10.11 -18.16 5.15
C VAL A 79 9.16 -17.06 5.61
N LYS A 80 9.62 -15.80 5.60
CA LYS A 80 8.79 -14.65 5.95
C LYS A 80 7.64 -14.45 4.97
N LEU A 81 7.91 -14.61 3.67
CA LEU A 81 6.89 -14.53 2.62
C LEU A 81 5.87 -15.68 2.72
N ASP A 82 6.32 -16.92 2.99
CA ASP A 82 5.44 -18.08 3.16
C ASP A 82 4.54 -17.96 4.42
N ALA A 83 4.98 -17.17 5.41
CA ALA A 83 4.22 -16.88 6.62
C ALA A 83 3.33 -15.63 6.51
N LEU A 84 3.31 -14.95 5.35
CA LEU A 84 2.55 -13.73 5.14
C LEU A 84 1.04 -13.98 5.26
N GLY A 85 0.36 -13.27 6.16
CA GLY A 85 -1.09 -13.26 6.23
C GLY A 85 -1.70 -12.38 5.14
N ILE A 86 -2.82 -12.82 4.56
CA ILE A 86 -3.46 -12.15 3.42
C ILE A 86 -4.93 -11.90 3.72
N ASN A 87 -5.34 -10.64 3.70
CA ASN A 87 -6.70 -10.19 3.95
C ASN A 87 -7.22 -9.38 2.75
N VAL A 88 -8.25 -9.88 2.05
CA VAL A 88 -8.79 -9.27 0.82
C VAL A 88 -10.25 -8.86 0.98
N GLY A 89 -10.57 -7.63 0.59
CA GLY A 89 -11.91 -7.09 0.45
C GLY A 89 -12.55 -6.69 1.77
N TYR A 90 -12.86 -7.65 2.61
CA TYR A 90 -13.58 -7.44 3.88
C TYR A 90 -13.38 -8.66 4.80
N PRO A 91 -13.47 -8.46 6.14
CA PRO A 91 -13.41 -9.55 7.10
C PRO A 91 -14.65 -10.46 6.97
N ASP A 92 -14.48 -11.75 7.20
CA ASP A 92 -15.59 -12.72 7.09
C ASP A 92 -16.61 -12.54 8.21
N GLU A 93 -16.16 -12.06 9.38
CA GLU A 93 -17.00 -11.78 10.54
C GLU A 93 -16.73 -10.37 11.09
N LEU A 94 -17.78 -9.75 11.63
CA LEU A 94 -17.64 -8.49 12.35
C LEU A 94 -17.00 -8.74 13.71
N ASP A 95 -16.02 -7.89 14.08
CA ASP A 95 -15.43 -7.93 15.42
C ASP A 95 -16.53 -7.79 16.49
N PRO A 96 -16.67 -8.74 17.45
CA PRO A 96 -17.68 -8.70 18.51
C PRO A 96 -17.63 -7.41 19.37
N LEU A 97 -16.55 -6.64 19.29
CA LEU A 97 -16.44 -5.33 19.92
C LEU A 97 -17.58 -4.39 19.53
N TYR A 98 -18.04 -4.46 18.26
CA TYR A 98 -19.09 -3.57 17.75
C TYR A 98 -20.47 -3.83 18.40
N GLU A 99 -20.71 -5.03 18.93
CA GLU A 99 -21.94 -5.33 19.69
C GLU A 99 -22.00 -4.58 21.03
N LYS A 100 -20.83 -4.19 21.55
CA LYS A 100 -20.71 -3.42 22.80
C LYS A 100 -20.92 -1.91 22.61
N TYR A 101 -20.90 -1.41 21.36
CA TYR A 101 -21.07 0.01 21.04
C TYR A 101 -22.53 0.39 21.00
N LEU A 102 -23.11 0.66 22.17
CA LEU A 102 -24.50 1.09 22.30
C LEU A 102 -24.58 2.60 22.54
N VAL A 103 -25.31 3.30 21.67
CA VAL A 103 -25.59 4.73 21.86
C VAL A 103 -26.64 4.91 22.95
N ASP A 104 -26.31 5.67 23.98
CA ASP A 104 -27.26 6.10 25.00
C ASP A 104 -27.84 7.47 24.58
N GLU A 105 -29.10 7.47 24.12
CA GLU A 105 -29.76 8.66 23.60
C GLU A 105 -30.05 9.71 24.71
N THR A 106 -29.94 9.34 25.97
CA THR A 106 -30.08 10.26 27.13
C THR A 106 -28.81 11.06 27.39
N LYS A 107 -27.68 10.66 26.82
CA LYS A 107 -26.36 11.28 26.94
C LYS A 107 -26.01 12.14 25.74
N ASN A 108 -25.12 13.10 25.95
CA ASN A 108 -24.56 13.88 24.86
C ASN A 108 -23.52 13.06 24.03
N LEU A 109 -23.09 13.61 22.89
CA LEU A 109 -22.12 12.96 21.99
C LEU A 109 -20.77 12.66 22.69
N LEU A 110 -20.31 13.57 23.56
CA LEU A 110 -19.00 13.40 24.23
C LEU A 110 -19.05 12.23 25.22
N ASP A 111 -20.12 12.10 25.99
CA ASP A 111 -20.28 11.01 26.97
C ASP A 111 -20.35 9.64 26.28
N ASN A 112 -21.10 9.56 25.17
CA ASN A 112 -21.12 8.36 24.34
C ASN A 112 -19.73 8.06 23.74
N ALA A 113 -19.00 9.06 23.26
CA ALA A 113 -17.66 8.88 22.71
C ALA A 113 -16.64 8.41 23.77
N ILE A 114 -16.75 8.91 25.01
CA ILE A 114 -15.93 8.47 26.14
C ILE A 114 -16.22 6.99 26.46
N GLU A 115 -17.48 6.58 26.45
CA GLU A 115 -17.86 5.20 26.74
C GLU A 115 -17.32 4.25 25.65
N PHE A 116 -17.45 4.58 24.38
CA PHE A 116 -16.86 3.80 23.29
C PHE A 116 -15.34 3.69 23.42
N ARG A 117 -14.68 4.79 23.82
CA ARG A 117 -13.23 4.78 24.05
C ARG A 117 -12.83 3.88 25.22
N ARG A 118 -13.63 3.83 26.30
CA ARG A 118 -13.42 2.90 27.42
C ARG A 118 -13.50 1.45 26.96
N ILE A 119 -14.52 1.11 26.17
CA ILE A 119 -14.71 -0.22 25.60
C ILE A 119 -13.50 -0.61 24.74
N GLN A 120 -13.02 0.28 23.85
CA GLN A 120 -11.81 0.05 23.04
C GLN A 120 -10.57 -0.19 23.90
N ILE A 121 -10.36 0.63 24.93
CA ILE A 121 -9.21 0.50 25.81
C ILE A 121 -9.27 -0.83 26.56
N ALA A 122 -10.42 -1.21 27.11
CA ALA A 122 -10.60 -2.49 27.78
C ALA A 122 -10.29 -3.67 26.86
N ASP A 123 -10.81 -3.66 25.61
CA ASP A 123 -10.53 -4.66 24.61
C ASP A 123 -9.02 -4.77 24.27
N ASN A 124 -8.32 -3.63 24.16
CA ASN A 124 -6.88 -3.64 23.92
C ASN A 124 -6.11 -4.26 25.11
N PHE A 125 -6.48 -3.97 26.34
CA PHE A 125 -5.88 -4.60 27.53
C PHE A 125 -6.21 -6.08 27.63
N ASP A 126 -7.41 -6.50 27.26
CA ASP A 126 -7.82 -7.92 27.24
C ASP A 126 -7.01 -8.76 26.26
N ARG A 127 -6.34 -8.14 25.29
CA ARG A 127 -5.46 -8.82 24.34
C ARG A 127 -4.04 -9.01 24.84
N TYR A 128 -3.65 -8.31 25.88
CA TYR A 128 -2.32 -8.44 26.44
C TYR A 128 -2.04 -9.89 26.84
N GLY A 129 -0.91 -10.45 26.37
CA GLY A 129 -0.52 -11.82 26.65
C GLY A 129 -1.27 -12.91 25.85
N LYS A 130 -2.15 -12.52 24.90
CA LYS A 130 -2.79 -13.47 23.98
C LYS A 130 -2.01 -13.56 22.67
N PRO A 131 -2.12 -14.68 21.93
CA PRO A 131 -1.56 -14.77 20.58
C PRO A 131 -2.08 -13.67 19.66
N VAL A 132 -1.24 -13.26 18.71
CA VAL A 132 -1.60 -12.26 17.70
C VAL A 132 -2.69 -12.82 16.78
N ASP A 133 -3.78 -12.07 16.64
CA ASP A 133 -4.85 -12.35 15.70
C ASP A 133 -4.57 -11.66 14.35
N ARG A 134 -4.15 -12.45 13.36
CA ARG A 134 -3.82 -11.98 12.00
C ARG A 134 -5.04 -11.79 11.10
N THR A 135 -6.23 -12.14 11.57
CA THR A 135 -7.48 -11.93 10.81
C THR A 135 -8.10 -10.57 11.07
N ARG A 136 -7.58 -9.85 12.04
CA ARG A 136 -8.07 -8.54 12.45
C ARG A 136 -7.71 -7.45 11.43
N TRP A 137 -8.71 -6.63 11.12
CA TRP A 137 -8.58 -5.49 10.22
C TRP A 137 -8.39 -4.18 10.98
N GLU A 138 -7.39 -3.39 10.58
CA GLU A 138 -7.16 -2.05 11.12
C GLU A 138 -7.85 -0.96 10.30
N MET A 139 -8.02 -1.20 8.98
CA MET A 139 -8.76 -0.32 8.07
C MET A 139 -10.12 -0.91 7.72
N PRO A 140 -11.19 -0.10 7.68
CA PRO A 140 -12.51 -0.59 7.26
C PRO A 140 -12.56 -0.83 5.75
N ALA A 141 -13.40 -1.76 5.32
CA ALA A 141 -13.51 -2.16 3.91
C ALA A 141 -13.94 -1.03 2.95
N HIS A 142 -14.49 0.08 3.45
CA HIS A 142 -14.86 1.26 2.65
C HIS A 142 -13.74 2.32 2.53
N GLN A 143 -12.55 2.04 3.05
CA GLN A 143 -11.39 2.93 2.92
C GLN A 143 -10.61 2.62 1.63
N VAL A 144 -10.33 3.64 0.82
CA VAL A 144 -9.47 3.51 -0.38
C VAL A 144 -8.02 3.56 0.08
N ASN A 145 -7.50 2.43 0.47
CA ASN A 145 -6.11 2.22 0.86
C ASN A 145 -5.78 0.73 0.91
N ALA A 146 -4.49 0.39 1.10
CA ALA A 146 -3.98 -0.92 1.42
C ALA A 146 -2.89 -0.76 2.50
N TYR A 147 -2.45 -1.84 3.13
CA TYR A 147 -1.33 -1.76 4.06
C TYR A 147 -0.67 -3.12 4.31
N TYR A 148 0.63 -3.08 4.56
CA TYR A 148 1.38 -4.13 5.24
C TYR A 148 1.55 -3.77 6.71
N ASN A 149 1.29 -4.71 7.62
CA ASN A 149 1.58 -4.55 9.05
C ASN A 149 2.74 -5.47 9.46
N PRO A 150 3.94 -4.91 9.74
CA PRO A 150 5.12 -5.71 10.05
C PRO A 150 5.00 -6.49 11.37
N SER A 151 4.29 -5.94 12.37
CA SER A 151 4.10 -6.60 13.67
C SER A 151 3.20 -7.83 13.60
N PHE A 152 2.39 -7.94 12.54
CA PHE A 152 1.50 -9.07 12.30
C PHE A 152 1.95 -9.91 11.09
N ASN A 153 2.87 -9.38 10.29
CA ASN A 153 3.28 -9.92 8.99
C ASN A 153 2.06 -10.24 8.12
N ILE A 154 1.22 -9.24 7.89
CA ILE A 154 -0.01 -9.31 7.07
C ILE A 154 -0.07 -8.20 6.04
N ILE A 155 -0.71 -8.48 4.91
CA ILE A 155 -1.15 -7.51 3.91
C ILE A 155 -2.68 -7.44 3.87
N VAL A 156 -3.23 -6.24 3.71
CA VAL A 156 -4.67 -6.02 3.75
C VAL A 156 -5.12 -5.09 2.62
N PHE A 157 -6.13 -5.51 1.87
CA PHE A 157 -6.71 -4.79 0.73
C PHE A 157 -8.20 -4.56 0.95
N PRO A 158 -8.63 -3.41 1.53
CA PRO A 158 -10.03 -3.06 1.69
C PRO A 158 -10.79 -3.02 0.35
N ALA A 159 -12.07 -3.38 0.35
CA ALA A 159 -12.89 -3.47 -0.86
C ALA A 159 -12.96 -2.15 -1.66
N ALA A 160 -12.79 -1.00 -1.00
CA ALA A 160 -12.91 0.28 -1.68
C ALA A 160 -11.73 0.63 -2.60
N ILE A 161 -10.50 0.11 -2.36
CA ILE A 161 -9.42 0.25 -3.33
C ILE A 161 -9.57 -0.73 -4.49
N LEU A 162 -10.30 -1.83 -4.28
CA LEU A 162 -10.57 -2.86 -5.27
C LEU A 162 -11.70 -2.44 -6.25
N GLN A 163 -11.61 -1.22 -6.75
CA GLN A 163 -12.53 -0.59 -7.71
C GLN A 163 -11.72 0.10 -8.82
N ALA A 164 -12.35 0.32 -9.97
CA ALA A 164 -11.71 1.05 -11.06
C ALA A 164 -11.25 2.46 -10.60
N PRO A 165 -10.06 2.92 -11.01
CA PRO A 165 -9.16 2.34 -12.01
C PRO A 165 -8.17 1.30 -11.45
N PHE A 166 -8.11 1.05 -10.14
CA PHE A 166 -7.19 0.09 -9.55
C PHE A 166 -7.51 -1.34 -9.99
N TYR A 167 -8.80 -1.72 -9.91
CA TYR A 167 -9.26 -3.06 -10.22
C TYR A 167 -10.68 -3.06 -10.80
N SER A 168 -10.94 -3.97 -11.74
CA SER A 168 -12.29 -4.32 -12.18
C SER A 168 -12.27 -5.65 -12.93
N LEU A 169 -13.31 -6.48 -12.74
CA LEU A 169 -13.56 -7.66 -13.59
C LEU A 169 -13.75 -7.32 -15.08
N LYS A 170 -13.95 -6.02 -15.42
CA LYS A 170 -14.12 -5.52 -16.80
C LYS A 170 -12.83 -4.97 -17.40
N GLN A 171 -11.78 -4.76 -16.59
CA GLN A 171 -10.46 -4.35 -17.06
C GLN A 171 -9.72 -5.57 -17.61
N THR A 172 -8.76 -5.35 -18.52
CA THR A 172 -7.84 -6.39 -18.95
C THR A 172 -6.94 -6.82 -17.79
N ALA A 173 -6.37 -8.03 -17.89
CA ALA A 173 -5.42 -8.51 -16.89
C ALA A 173 -4.25 -7.52 -16.73
N SER A 174 -3.69 -7.02 -17.84
CA SER A 174 -2.58 -6.04 -17.80
C SER A 174 -2.96 -4.72 -17.12
N GLU A 175 -4.17 -4.19 -17.35
CA GLU A 175 -4.67 -3.01 -16.63
C GLU A 175 -4.81 -3.31 -15.13
N ASN A 176 -5.36 -4.47 -14.74
CA ASN A 176 -5.46 -4.86 -13.34
C ASN A 176 -4.08 -5.03 -12.69
N TYR A 177 -3.09 -5.60 -13.39
CA TYR A 177 -1.71 -5.70 -12.88
C TYR A 177 -1.04 -4.33 -12.77
N GLY A 178 -1.21 -3.42 -13.72
CA GLY A 178 -0.70 -2.04 -13.66
C GLY A 178 -1.46 -1.16 -12.65
N GLY A 179 -2.61 -1.62 -12.17
CA GLY A 179 -3.41 -1.00 -11.11
C GLY A 179 -3.19 -1.69 -9.77
N ILE A 180 -4.17 -2.53 -9.39
CA ILE A 180 -4.14 -3.20 -8.08
C ILE A 180 -2.99 -4.21 -7.95
N GLY A 181 -2.55 -4.85 -9.04
CA GLY A 181 -1.42 -5.78 -9.00
C GLY A 181 -0.14 -5.10 -8.51
N ALA A 182 0.16 -3.89 -9.02
CA ALA A 182 1.29 -3.10 -8.55
C ALA A 182 1.15 -2.71 -7.07
N VAL A 183 -0.07 -2.39 -6.59
CA VAL A 183 -0.34 -2.12 -5.17
C VAL A 183 -0.19 -3.39 -4.32
N ILE A 184 -0.69 -4.53 -4.77
CA ILE A 184 -0.51 -5.81 -4.07
C ILE A 184 0.98 -6.12 -3.89
N ALA A 185 1.76 -6.02 -4.95
CA ALA A 185 3.18 -6.28 -4.90
C ALA A 185 3.95 -5.20 -4.11
N HIS A 186 3.46 -3.95 -4.06
CA HIS A 186 3.96 -2.88 -3.18
C HIS A 186 3.79 -3.28 -1.70
N GLU A 187 2.61 -3.75 -1.28
CA GLU A 187 2.42 -4.20 0.10
C GLU A 187 3.27 -5.42 0.46
N ILE A 188 3.47 -6.34 -0.48
CA ILE A 188 4.42 -7.46 -0.29
C ILE A 188 5.85 -6.92 -0.13
N SER A 189 6.24 -5.91 -0.92
CA SER A 189 7.57 -5.29 -0.85
C SER A 189 7.87 -4.67 0.51
N HIS A 190 6.85 -4.12 1.18
CA HIS A 190 7.00 -3.59 2.53
C HIS A 190 7.50 -4.62 3.56
N ALA A 191 7.34 -5.92 3.32
CA ALA A 191 7.95 -6.94 4.17
C ALA A 191 9.48 -6.92 4.10
N PHE A 192 10.05 -6.34 3.05
CA PHE A 192 11.47 -6.35 2.71
C PHE A 192 12.09 -4.97 2.53
N ASP A 193 11.33 -3.89 2.72
CA ASP A 193 11.85 -2.52 2.69
C ASP A 193 12.72 -2.21 3.94
N ASN A 194 13.27 -1.00 4.03
CA ASN A 194 14.13 -0.57 5.14
C ASN A 194 13.45 -0.58 6.53
N ASN A 195 12.12 -0.67 6.60
CA ASN A 195 11.35 -0.81 7.83
C ASN A 195 10.95 -2.27 8.08
N GLY A 196 10.26 -2.90 7.13
CA GLY A 196 9.76 -4.26 7.27
C GLY A 196 10.86 -5.31 7.37
N SER A 197 12.01 -5.07 6.73
CA SER A 197 13.21 -5.92 6.83
C SER A 197 13.72 -6.12 8.27
N GLN A 198 13.33 -5.27 9.20
CA GLN A 198 13.70 -5.37 10.61
C GLN A 198 12.83 -6.35 11.40
N PHE A 199 11.77 -6.91 10.81
CA PHE A 199 10.83 -7.82 11.46
C PHE A 199 10.93 -9.22 10.86
N ASP A 200 10.87 -10.25 11.72
CA ASP A 200 10.82 -11.64 11.31
C ASP A 200 9.42 -12.09 10.84
N GLU A 201 9.26 -13.36 10.49
CA GLU A 201 8.02 -13.98 10.04
C GLU A 201 6.89 -13.97 11.07
N PHE A 202 7.20 -13.75 12.33
CA PHE A 202 6.24 -13.66 13.43
C PHE A 202 5.88 -12.22 13.79
N GLY A 203 6.55 -11.24 13.21
CA GLY A 203 6.39 -9.81 13.51
C GLY A 203 7.21 -9.33 14.70
N ASN A 204 8.22 -10.08 15.12
CA ASN A 204 9.16 -9.64 16.14
C ASN A 204 10.24 -8.77 15.51
N LEU A 205 10.65 -7.71 16.20
CA LEU A 205 11.83 -6.92 15.82
C LEU A 205 13.09 -7.79 15.99
N SER A 206 13.65 -8.25 14.89
CA SER A 206 14.75 -9.22 14.86
C SER A 206 15.59 -9.02 13.60
N ASN A 207 16.90 -8.83 13.75
CA ASN A 207 17.81 -8.83 12.60
C ASN A 207 18.00 -10.27 12.09
N TRP A 208 17.52 -10.54 10.88
CA TRP A 208 17.66 -11.84 10.21
C TRP A 208 18.55 -11.78 8.95
N TRP A 209 19.11 -10.60 8.66
CA TRP A 209 20.02 -10.38 7.55
C TRP A 209 21.45 -10.76 7.91
N THR A 210 22.26 -11.17 6.93
CA THR A 210 23.71 -11.10 7.08
C THR A 210 24.17 -9.64 7.03
N ASN A 211 25.30 -9.33 7.63
CA ASN A 211 25.85 -7.96 7.61
C ASN A 211 26.17 -7.49 6.20
N GLU A 212 26.58 -8.39 5.32
CA GLU A 212 26.93 -8.10 3.93
C GLU A 212 25.69 -7.77 3.10
N ASP A 213 24.64 -8.57 3.21
CA ASP A 213 23.37 -8.35 2.53
C ASP A 213 22.71 -7.04 3.00
N LEU A 214 22.70 -6.80 4.32
CA LEU A 214 22.14 -5.57 4.87
C LEU A 214 22.88 -4.33 4.33
N LYS A 215 24.22 -4.37 4.29
CA LYS A 215 25.01 -3.28 3.76
C LYS A 215 24.76 -3.06 2.25
N HIS A 216 24.59 -4.13 1.48
CA HIS A 216 24.25 -4.02 0.06
C HIS A 216 22.86 -3.37 -0.12
N PHE A 217 21.87 -3.84 0.64
CA PHE A 217 20.54 -3.25 0.63
C PHE A 217 20.53 -1.77 1.02
N GLU A 218 21.31 -1.38 2.04
CA GLU A 218 21.50 0.05 2.43
C GLU A 218 22.08 0.88 1.27
N GLY A 219 22.95 0.30 0.45
CA GLY A 219 23.47 0.93 -0.76
C GLY A 219 22.38 1.18 -1.79
N LEU A 220 21.56 0.17 -2.09
CA LEU A 220 20.42 0.29 -3.01
C LEU A 220 19.36 1.29 -2.50
N ALA A 221 19.12 1.29 -1.19
CA ALA A 221 18.24 2.28 -0.56
C ALA A 221 18.78 3.71 -0.70
N GLN A 222 20.10 3.89 -0.63
CA GLN A 222 20.74 5.19 -0.83
C GLN A 222 20.59 5.67 -2.28
N GLU A 223 20.73 4.79 -3.26
CA GLU A 223 20.48 5.11 -4.68
C GLU A 223 19.02 5.55 -4.89
N MET A 224 18.05 4.85 -4.27
CA MET A 224 16.64 5.23 -4.31
C MET A 224 16.39 6.61 -3.66
N ILE A 225 17.08 6.94 -2.57
CA ILE A 225 17.03 8.29 -1.98
C ILE A 225 17.49 9.33 -3.00
N GLU A 226 18.64 9.10 -3.65
CA GLU A 226 19.24 10.02 -4.60
C GLU A 226 18.40 10.22 -5.86
N GLU A 227 17.70 9.17 -6.33
CA GLU A 227 16.81 9.25 -7.48
C GLU A 227 15.65 10.22 -7.26
N PHE A 228 15.13 10.30 -6.02
CA PHE A 228 13.97 11.14 -5.70
C PHE A 228 14.31 12.45 -5.04
N ASP A 229 15.50 12.59 -4.42
CA ASP A 229 15.85 13.78 -3.66
C ASP A 229 15.98 15.01 -4.54
N GLY A 230 15.33 16.09 -4.10
CA GLY A 230 15.38 17.37 -4.81
C GLY A 230 14.52 17.46 -6.08
N LEU A 231 13.81 16.38 -6.49
CA LEU A 231 12.90 16.45 -7.63
C LEU A 231 11.81 17.49 -7.40
N GLU A 232 11.61 18.35 -8.38
CA GLU A 232 10.70 19.50 -8.29
C GLU A 232 9.25 19.12 -8.59
N THR A 233 8.35 19.67 -7.80
CA THR A 233 6.89 19.63 -8.00
C THR A 233 6.32 21.02 -7.82
N GLU A 234 5.03 21.23 -8.15
CA GLU A 234 4.35 22.51 -7.87
C GLU A 234 4.38 22.90 -6.38
N ALA A 235 4.44 21.91 -5.49
CA ALA A 235 4.46 22.11 -4.03
C ALA A 235 5.86 22.40 -3.46
N GLY A 236 6.91 22.08 -4.20
CA GLY A 236 8.31 22.18 -3.76
C GLY A 236 9.12 20.95 -4.13
N LYS A 237 10.27 20.78 -3.46
CA LYS A 237 11.20 19.68 -3.72
C LYS A 237 10.90 18.46 -2.87
N CYS A 238 10.96 17.27 -3.48
CA CYS A 238 10.82 16.00 -2.79
C CYS A 238 12.01 15.76 -1.85
N ASN A 239 11.73 15.17 -0.68
CA ASN A 239 12.76 14.70 0.25
C ASN A 239 12.91 13.18 0.07
N GLY A 240 13.94 12.78 -0.67
CA GLY A 240 14.19 11.37 -1.00
C GLY A 240 14.31 10.48 0.23
N LYS A 241 14.91 10.98 1.33
CA LYS A 241 15.06 10.24 2.57
C LYS A 241 13.72 10.00 3.29
N LEU A 242 12.78 10.97 3.22
CA LEU A 242 11.45 10.81 3.82
C LEU A 242 10.64 9.73 3.11
N VAL A 243 10.77 9.60 1.79
CA VAL A 243 9.93 8.76 0.93
C VAL A 243 10.58 7.44 0.52
N VAL A 244 11.76 7.09 1.04
CA VAL A 244 12.55 5.94 0.56
C VAL A 244 11.85 4.60 0.74
N SER A 245 11.20 4.36 1.88
CA SER A 245 10.50 3.10 2.17
C SER A 245 9.40 2.84 1.12
N GLU A 246 8.58 3.85 0.87
CA GLU A 246 7.51 3.79 -0.11
C GLU A 246 8.01 3.65 -1.55
N ASN A 247 9.12 4.32 -1.88
CA ASN A 247 9.72 4.20 -3.21
C ASN A 247 10.35 2.83 -3.46
N ILE A 248 10.95 2.22 -2.44
CA ILE A 248 11.43 0.82 -2.50
C ILE A 248 10.23 -0.13 -2.73
N ALA A 249 9.14 0.09 -2.00
CA ALA A 249 7.93 -0.70 -2.17
C ALA A 249 7.29 -0.51 -3.56
N ASP A 250 7.27 0.71 -4.09
CA ASP A 250 6.79 0.98 -5.46
C ASP A 250 7.68 0.32 -6.54
N ALA A 251 9.01 0.39 -6.39
CA ALA A 251 9.93 -0.23 -7.35
C ALA A 251 9.75 -1.75 -7.40
N GLY A 252 9.75 -2.40 -6.24
CA GLY A 252 9.47 -3.84 -6.12
C GLY A 252 8.07 -4.18 -6.62
N GLY A 253 7.07 -3.39 -6.23
CA GLY A 253 5.68 -3.57 -6.61
C GLY A 253 5.46 -3.49 -8.12
N LEU A 254 5.92 -2.43 -8.75
CA LEU A 254 5.74 -2.22 -10.18
C LEU A 254 6.47 -3.28 -11.01
N SER A 255 7.72 -3.61 -10.66
CA SER A 255 8.52 -4.62 -11.38
C SER A 255 7.95 -6.03 -11.23
N CYS A 256 7.48 -6.42 -10.04
CA CYS A 256 6.86 -7.71 -9.78
C CYS A 256 5.53 -7.86 -10.54
N ALA A 257 4.68 -6.83 -10.50
CA ALA A 257 3.42 -6.84 -11.23
C ALA A 257 3.61 -6.87 -12.75
N LEU A 258 4.66 -6.22 -13.27
CA LEU A 258 5.03 -6.29 -14.67
C LEU A 258 5.43 -7.72 -15.09
N GLU A 259 6.23 -8.43 -14.28
CA GLU A 259 6.59 -9.83 -14.56
C GLU A 259 5.34 -10.73 -14.59
N ALA A 260 4.40 -10.53 -13.65
CA ALA A 260 3.15 -11.27 -13.67
C ALA A 260 2.29 -10.95 -14.91
N ALA A 261 2.20 -9.68 -15.30
CA ALA A 261 1.48 -9.24 -16.50
C ALA A 261 2.05 -9.84 -17.77
N LYS A 262 3.38 -9.94 -17.88
CA LYS A 262 4.08 -10.58 -19.01
C LYS A 262 3.80 -12.08 -19.11
N GLY A 263 3.45 -12.72 -18.01
CA GLY A 263 3.07 -14.14 -17.96
C GLY A 263 1.65 -14.45 -18.42
N GLU A 264 0.82 -13.45 -18.70
CA GLU A 264 -0.53 -13.64 -19.21
C GLU A 264 -0.55 -14.07 -20.69
N GLU A 265 -1.64 -14.70 -21.12
CA GLU A 265 -1.77 -15.20 -22.51
C GLU A 265 -1.67 -14.08 -23.57
N LYS A 266 -2.18 -12.89 -23.23
CA LYS A 266 -2.18 -11.71 -24.14
C LYS A 266 -1.77 -10.46 -23.36
N PRO A 267 -0.46 -10.30 -23.08
CA PRO A 267 0.03 -9.18 -22.31
C PRO A 267 -0.08 -7.87 -23.11
N ASP A 268 -0.68 -6.85 -22.50
CA ASP A 268 -0.68 -5.47 -22.98
C ASP A 268 0.19 -4.61 -22.04
N ILE A 269 1.50 -4.61 -22.28
CA ILE A 269 2.46 -3.92 -21.42
C ILE A 269 2.30 -2.40 -21.49
N LYS A 270 1.87 -1.87 -22.64
CA LYS A 270 1.53 -0.45 -22.73
C LYS A 270 0.32 -0.08 -21.87
N GLY A 271 -0.74 -0.90 -21.93
CA GLY A 271 -1.92 -0.76 -21.08
C GLY A 271 -1.59 -0.87 -19.58
N PHE A 272 -0.65 -1.75 -19.21
CA PHE A 272 -0.12 -1.86 -17.85
C PHE A 272 0.45 -0.52 -17.35
N PHE A 273 1.41 0.09 -18.05
CA PHE A 273 2.01 1.37 -17.64
C PHE A 273 1.01 2.55 -17.70
N LEU A 274 0.11 2.55 -18.67
CA LEU A 274 -0.94 3.57 -18.74
C LEU A 274 -1.88 3.49 -17.55
N ASN A 275 -2.21 2.29 -17.06
CA ASN A 275 -3.04 2.15 -15.87
C ASN A 275 -2.27 2.48 -14.59
N TRP A 276 -0.99 2.14 -14.49
CA TRP A 276 -0.12 2.65 -13.41
C TRP A 276 -0.18 4.16 -13.32
N ALA A 277 0.03 4.88 -14.40
CA ALA A 277 -0.08 6.34 -14.41
C ALA A 277 -1.49 6.84 -14.03
N ARG A 278 -2.54 6.14 -14.47
CA ARG A 278 -3.94 6.50 -14.22
C ARG A 278 -4.32 6.41 -12.74
N ILE A 279 -3.85 5.39 -12.01
CA ILE A 279 -4.19 5.25 -10.58
C ILE A 279 -3.62 6.38 -9.72
N TRP A 280 -2.57 7.06 -10.18
CA TRP A 280 -1.96 8.20 -9.49
C TRP A 280 -2.55 9.56 -9.88
N CYS A 281 -3.50 9.61 -10.80
CA CYS A 281 -4.19 10.84 -11.17
C CYS A 281 -4.95 11.41 -9.96
N MET A 282 -4.54 12.58 -9.49
CA MET A 282 -5.14 13.25 -8.34
C MET A 282 -5.38 14.74 -8.62
N LYS A 283 -6.49 15.26 -8.08
CA LYS A 283 -6.74 16.71 -8.00
C LYS A 283 -6.69 17.15 -6.54
N SER A 284 -5.77 18.03 -6.21
CA SER A 284 -5.56 18.55 -4.85
C SER A 284 -5.25 20.05 -4.87
N SER A 285 -5.56 20.76 -3.77
CA SER A 285 -5.13 22.15 -3.62
C SER A 285 -3.62 22.23 -3.38
N LEU A 286 -3.01 23.35 -3.74
CA LEU A 286 -1.57 23.55 -3.54
C LEU A 286 -1.20 23.49 -2.05
N GLU A 287 -2.03 24.04 -1.17
CA GLU A 287 -1.84 23.99 0.29
C GLU A 287 -1.81 22.54 0.81
N ARG A 288 -2.72 21.70 0.30
CA ARG A 288 -2.73 20.26 0.63
C ARG A 288 -1.49 19.55 0.10
N GLN A 289 -1.07 19.84 -1.13
CA GLN A 289 0.15 19.25 -1.70
C GLN A 289 1.39 19.64 -0.90
N LYS A 290 1.52 20.92 -0.49
CA LYS A 290 2.62 21.39 0.38
C LYS A 290 2.62 20.71 1.74
N LEU A 291 1.45 20.50 2.33
CA LEU A 291 1.35 19.76 3.60
C LEU A 291 1.83 18.32 3.43
N LEU A 292 1.32 17.61 2.41
CA LEU A 292 1.73 16.23 2.14
C LEU A 292 3.23 16.12 1.84
N LEU A 293 3.79 17.02 1.03
CA LEU A 293 5.22 17.04 0.73
C LEU A 293 6.10 17.14 1.99
N ALA A 294 5.59 17.78 3.05
CA ALA A 294 6.32 17.95 4.31
C ALA A 294 6.19 16.78 5.29
N ILE A 295 5.10 16.00 5.23
CA ILE A 295 4.79 15.02 6.29
C ILE A 295 4.43 13.62 5.77
N ASP A 296 4.11 13.45 4.48
CA ASP A 296 3.74 12.16 3.90
C ASP A 296 5.02 11.38 3.54
N VAL A 297 5.03 10.11 3.88
CA VAL A 297 6.13 9.19 3.56
C VAL A 297 6.09 8.70 2.11
N HIS A 298 4.98 8.95 1.40
CA HIS A 298 4.85 8.68 -0.03
C HIS A 298 5.38 9.84 -0.87
N ALA A 299 6.05 9.52 -1.97
CA ALA A 299 6.40 10.52 -2.97
C ALA A 299 5.12 11.15 -3.58
N PRO A 300 5.16 12.43 -3.99
CA PRO A 300 4.05 13.03 -4.74
C PRO A 300 3.61 12.15 -5.92
N ASN A 301 2.30 12.02 -6.12
CA ASN A 301 1.73 11.11 -7.12
C ASN A 301 2.35 11.27 -8.52
N VAL A 302 2.67 12.50 -8.92
CA VAL A 302 3.34 12.78 -10.21
C VAL A 302 4.73 12.14 -10.29
N LEU A 303 5.45 12.05 -9.17
CA LEU A 303 6.77 11.40 -9.11
C LEU A 303 6.61 9.87 -9.10
N ARG A 304 5.66 9.32 -8.32
CA ARG A 304 5.34 7.88 -8.36
C ARG A 304 5.03 7.41 -9.78
N ALA A 305 4.19 8.17 -10.50
CA ALA A 305 3.79 7.85 -11.87
C ALA A 305 4.95 7.92 -12.87
N ASN A 306 5.87 8.89 -12.72
CA ASN A 306 6.84 9.22 -13.76
C ASN A 306 8.27 8.74 -13.46
N VAL A 307 8.65 8.52 -12.21
CA VAL A 307 10.02 8.12 -11.86
C VAL A 307 10.15 6.59 -11.89
N GLN A 308 9.29 5.87 -11.19
CA GLN A 308 9.36 4.42 -11.09
C GLN A 308 9.44 3.67 -12.45
N PRO A 309 8.65 4.02 -13.49
CA PRO A 309 8.75 3.35 -14.78
C PRO A 309 10.12 3.46 -15.46
N LYS A 310 10.90 4.53 -15.15
CA LYS A 310 12.23 4.74 -15.75
C LYS A 310 13.24 3.64 -15.36
N ASN A 311 12.99 2.90 -14.30
CA ASN A 311 13.84 1.79 -13.86
C ASN A 311 13.58 0.50 -14.64
N LEU A 312 12.55 0.44 -15.52
CA LEU A 312 12.09 -0.76 -16.19
C LEU A 312 12.35 -0.69 -17.71
N GLN A 313 13.12 -1.62 -18.25
CA GLN A 313 13.44 -1.66 -19.70
C GLN A 313 12.17 -1.75 -20.56
N ASP A 314 11.16 -2.54 -20.15
CA ASP A 314 9.89 -2.69 -20.87
C ASP A 314 9.17 -1.34 -21.10
N PHE A 315 9.37 -0.35 -20.22
CA PHE A 315 8.81 1.01 -20.40
C PHE A 315 9.39 1.67 -21.66
N TYR A 316 10.70 1.60 -21.83
CA TYR A 316 11.39 2.18 -23.01
C TYR A 316 10.95 1.47 -24.30
N ASP A 317 10.83 0.15 -24.25
CA ASP A 317 10.48 -0.65 -25.42
C ASP A 317 9.06 -0.37 -25.93
N VAL A 318 8.07 -0.23 -25.02
CA VAL A 318 6.65 -0.05 -25.42
C VAL A 318 6.27 1.39 -25.74
N PHE A 319 7.04 2.38 -25.25
CA PHE A 319 6.81 3.81 -25.53
C PHE A 319 7.81 4.40 -26.52
N ASP A 320 8.77 3.62 -27.02
CA ASP A 320 9.82 4.08 -27.96
C ASP A 320 10.61 5.26 -27.39
N VAL A 321 11.03 5.15 -26.11
CA VAL A 321 11.77 6.20 -25.38
C VAL A 321 13.27 6.03 -25.63
N HIS A 322 13.94 7.11 -26.05
CA HIS A 322 15.35 7.14 -26.41
C HIS A 322 16.12 8.18 -25.61
N GLU A 323 17.47 8.10 -25.71
CA GLU A 323 18.36 9.12 -25.14
C GLU A 323 17.97 10.53 -25.64
N GLY A 324 17.82 11.46 -24.68
CA GLY A 324 17.38 12.82 -24.95
C GLY A 324 15.89 13.08 -24.69
N ASP A 325 15.07 12.04 -24.54
CA ASP A 325 13.68 12.18 -24.15
C ASP A 325 13.53 12.50 -22.65
N GLY A 326 12.48 13.22 -22.27
CA GLY A 326 12.27 13.65 -20.88
C GLY A 326 12.06 12.51 -19.87
N MET A 327 11.70 11.33 -20.36
CA MET A 327 11.53 10.11 -19.54
C MET A 327 12.73 9.14 -19.64
N TRP A 328 13.79 9.53 -20.34
CA TRP A 328 15.01 8.73 -20.43
C TRP A 328 15.77 8.73 -19.10
N LEU A 329 16.27 7.58 -18.70
CA LEU A 329 17.24 7.37 -17.63
C LEU A 329 18.31 6.40 -18.16
N GLU A 330 19.57 6.76 -17.96
CA GLU A 330 20.71 5.94 -18.37
C GLU A 330 20.63 4.54 -17.75
N PRO A 331 20.89 3.45 -18.52
CA PRO A 331 20.75 2.09 -18.04
C PRO A 331 21.48 1.78 -16.73
N GLU A 332 22.67 2.35 -16.55
CA GLU A 332 23.51 2.18 -15.35
C GLU A 332 23.00 2.93 -14.12
N LYS A 333 22.01 3.81 -14.30
CA LYS A 333 21.35 4.54 -13.19
C LYS A 333 20.01 3.94 -12.81
N ARG A 334 19.56 2.90 -13.53
CA ARG A 334 18.29 2.25 -13.26
C ARG A 334 18.40 1.33 -12.05
N ILE A 335 17.54 1.53 -11.08
CA ILE A 335 17.61 0.84 -9.79
C ILE A 335 16.79 -0.46 -9.84
N HIS A 336 17.41 -1.57 -9.44
CA HIS A 336 16.77 -2.87 -9.29
C HIS A 336 17.06 -3.38 -7.88
N ILE A 337 16.01 -3.48 -7.05
CA ILE A 337 16.16 -3.89 -5.65
C ILE A 337 15.83 -5.39 -5.52
N TRP A 338 14.70 -5.82 -6.08
CA TRP A 338 14.21 -7.21 -6.01
C TRP A 338 14.07 -7.87 -7.37
#